data_c71a16442bb083fcc591f5a42f7bc575
#
_entry.id   c71a16442bb083fcc591f5a42f7bc575
#
_cell.length_a   1.000
_cell.length_b   1.000
_cell.length_c   1.000
_cell.angle_alpha   90.00
_cell.angle_beta   90.00
_cell.angle_gamma   90.00
#
_symmetry.space_group_name_H-M   'P 1'
#
loop_
_entity.id
_entity.type
_entity.pdbx_description
1 polymer ?
#
loop_
_entity_poly.entity_id
_entity_poly.type
_entity_poly.pdbx_seq_one_letter_code
_entity_poly.pdbx_strand_id
1 'polypeptide(L)'
;MKAKWSGWFSLLVIGLWAIPLVVSAQGYDDRYEDGRGPIEVTNDWQDEVQITMWTHRRERIGGSWTIDPGDAAFLAVDGGRIKVRPRYKIKVGNDWGWVNVGQVGHFQDGVWYVNVRDVWRATHRDRADHWRDDRDGQDDVPDYLR
;
A
#
# COMPACT_ATOMS: atom_id res chain seq x y z
N MET A 1 34.92 -40.43 69.78
CA MET A 1 34.81 -40.31 68.30
C MET A 1 34.12 -39.03 67.97
N LYS A 2 34.82 -38.03 67.43
CA LYS A 2 34.30 -36.74 67.11
C LYS A 2 34.39 -36.59 65.61
N ALA A 3 33.27 -36.61 64.93
CA ALA A 3 33.17 -36.29 63.50
C ALA A 3 33.03 -34.76 63.33
N LYS A 4 34.00 -34.15 62.65
CA LYS A 4 33.95 -32.72 62.22
C LYS A 4 33.28 -32.70 60.89
N TRP A 5 32.16 -32.01 60.83
CA TRP A 5 31.53 -31.60 59.54
C TRP A 5 32.05 -30.18 59.18
N SER A 6 32.82 -30.12 58.11
CA SER A 6 33.25 -28.91 57.50
C SER A 6 32.21 -28.55 56.41
N GLY A 7 31.45 -27.46 56.65
CA GLY A 7 30.54 -26.96 55.69
C GLY A 7 31.26 -26.27 54.53
N TRP A 8 30.98 -26.69 53.32
CA TRP A 8 31.40 -26.01 52.13
C TRP A 8 30.25 -25.12 51.70
N PHE A 9 30.42 -23.82 51.86
CA PHE A 9 29.58 -22.80 51.25
C PHE A 9 29.93 -22.72 49.79
N SER A 10 29.06 -23.29 48.93
CA SER A 10 29.14 -23.07 47.51
C SER A 10 28.53 -21.69 47.20
N LEU A 11 29.38 -20.74 46.91
CA LEU A 11 29.02 -19.47 46.33
C LEU A 11 28.54 -19.71 44.89
N LEU A 12 27.22 -19.63 44.70
CA LEU A 12 26.56 -19.67 43.40
C LEU A 12 26.69 -18.29 42.74
N VAL A 13 27.75 -18.12 41.95
CA VAL A 13 27.96 -16.98 41.12
C VAL A 13 26.95 -17.05 39.95
N ILE A 14 25.85 -16.36 40.09
CA ILE A 14 24.91 -16.15 38.99
C ILE A 14 25.57 -15.20 37.98
N GLY A 15 26.24 -15.79 37.01
CA GLY A 15 26.75 -15.05 35.87
C GLY A 15 25.57 -14.49 35.05
N LEU A 16 25.36 -13.20 35.17
CA LEU A 16 24.45 -12.44 34.32
C LEU A 16 25.05 -12.47 32.91
N TRP A 17 24.61 -13.38 32.09
CA TRP A 17 24.91 -13.36 30.65
C TRP A 17 24.15 -12.22 30.04
N ALA A 18 24.82 -11.08 29.90
CA ALA A 18 24.37 -10.03 29.03
C ALA A 18 24.40 -10.57 27.59
N ILE A 19 23.25 -11.03 27.11
CA ILE A 19 23.05 -11.33 25.71
C ILE A 19 23.17 -9.97 24.96
N PRO A 20 24.23 -9.76 24.17
CA PRO A 20 24.22 -8.59 23.29
C PRO A 20 23.02 -8.75 22.37
N LEU A 21 22.03 -7.86 22.50
CA LEU A 21 21.03 -7.61 21.48
C LEU A 21 21.82 -7.16 20.25
N VAL A 22 22.25 -8.12 19.44
CA VAL A 22 22.62 -7.85 18.05
C VAL A 22 21.32 -7.44 17.40
N VAL A 23 21.03 -6.14 17.45
CA VAL A 23 20.18 -5.51 16.49
C VAL A 23 20.89 -5.70 15.16
N SER A 24 20.59 -6.84 14.52
CA SER A 24 20.86 -6.99 13.11
C SER A 24 20.11 -5.81 12.47
N ALA A 25 20.85 -4.75 12.15
CA ALA A 25 20.45 -3.85 11.11
C ALA A 25 20.28 -4.78 9.90
N GLN A 26 19.04 -5.26 9.72
CA GLN A 26 18.64 -5.91 8.48
C GLN A 26 18.99 -4.89 7.43
N GLY A 27 20.06 -5.18 6.69
CA GLY A 27 20.45 -4.38 5.56
C GLY A 27 19.18 -4.22 4.74
N TYR A 28 18.74 -3.00 4.64
CA TYR A 28 17.69 -2.59 3.73
C TYR A 28 18.18 -3.12 2.38
N ASP A 29 17.52 -4.17 1.91
CA ASP A 29 17.93 -4.85 0.68
C ASP A 29 17.70 -3.84 -0.44
N ASP A 30 18.80 -3.25 -0.96
CA ASP A 30 18.79 -2.25 -2.04
C ASP A 30 17.98 -2.69 -3.28
N ARG A 31 17.61 -3.97 -3.34
CA ARG A 31 16.67 -4.53 -4.31
C ARG A 31 15.27 -3.95 -4.24
N TYR A 32 14.86 -3.35 -3.11
CA TYR A 32 13.56 -2.69 -2.95
C TYR A 32 13.58 -1.19 -3.31
N GLU A 33 14.75 -0.57 -3.47
CA GLU A 33 14.83 0.86 -3.79
C GLU A 33 14.18 1.23 -5.13
N ASP A 34 14.09 0.30 -6.08
CA ASP A 34 13.43 0.54 -7.37
C ASP A 34 11.91 0.41 -7.29
N GLY A 35 11.34 -0.10 -6.20
CA GLY A 35 9.91 -0.32 -6.02
C GLY A 35 9.28 -1.10 -7.17
N ARG A 36 10.04 -1.97 -7.82
CA ARG A 36 9.57 -2.76 -8.95
C ARG A 36 9.03 -4.10 -8.47
N GLY A 37 7.75 -4.33 -8.68
CA GLY A 37 7.10 -5.59 -8.29
C GLY A 37 5.83 -5.86 -9.06
N PRO A 38 5.29 -7.09 -8.95
CA PRO A 38 3.96 -7.39 -9.43
C PRO A 38 2.93 -6.48 -8.77
N ILE A 39 1.78 -6.33 -9.40
CA ILE A 39 0.67 -5.54 -8.88
C ILE A 39 -0.56 -6.42 -8.72
N GLU A 40 -1.16 -6.35 -7.55
CA GLU A 40 -2.46 -6.90 -7.22
C GLU A 40 -3.45 -5.75 -7.06
N VAL A 41 -4.58 -5.84 -7.73
CA VAL A 41 -5.65 -4.84 -7.64
C VAL A 41 -6.87 -5.48 -7.01
N THR A 42 -7.38 -4.85 -5.94
CA THR A 42 -8.62 -5.26 -5.27
C THR A 42 -9.75 -4.36 -5.72
N ASN A 43 -10.83 -4.96 -6.22
CA ASN A 43 -12.05 -4.24 -6.53
C ASN A 43 -13.00 -4.24 -5.31
N ASP A 44 -12.91 -3.21 -4.49
CA ASP A 44 -13.84 -2.94 -3.38
C ASP A 44 -15.02 -2.04 -3.79
N TRP A 45 -15.23 -1.89 -5.09
CA TRP A 45 -16.38 -1.20 -5.66
C TRP A 45 -17.57 -2.16 -5.81
N GLN A 46 -18.76 -1.62 -5.96
CA GLN A 46 -19.98 -2.42 -6.11
C GLN A 46 -20.20 -2.98 -7.52
N ASP A 47 -19.48 -2.46 -8.50
CA ASP A 47 -19.59 -2.84 -9.90
C ASP A 47 -18.28 -3.45 -10.40
N GLU A 48 -18.38 -4.23 -11.47
CA GLU A 48 -17.23 -4.69 -12.24
C GLU A 48 -16.40 -3.49 -12.73
N VAL A 49 -15.08 -3.58 -12.61
CA VAL A 49 -14.19 -2.51 -13.07
C VAL A 49 -13.22 -2.99 -14.13
N GLN A 50 -12.96 -2.12 -15.09
CA GLN A 50 -11.93 -2.36 -16.09
C GLN A 50 -10.67 -1.57 -15.73
N ILE A 51 -9.55 -2.27 -15.62
CA ILE A 51 -8.24 -1.68 -15.30
C ILE A 51 -7.39 -1.57 -16.57
N THR A 52 -6.69 -0.47 -16.72
CA THR A 52 -5.63 -0.31 -17.73
C THR A 52 -4.37 0.24 -17.08
N MET A 53 -3.21 -0.24 -17.56
CA MET A 53 -1.90 0.15 -17.05
C MET A 53 -1.04 0.78 -18.12
N TRP A 54 -0.18 1.72 -17.71
CA TRP A 54 0.67 2.47 -18.61
C TRP A 54 2.04 2.74 -17.96
N THR A 55 3.09 2.75 -18.75
CA THR A 55 4.40 3.18 -18.30
C THR A 55 4.40 4.68 -17.99
N HIS A 56 5.47 5.17 -17.35
CA HIS A 56 5.68 6.61 -17.17
C HIS A 56 5.81 7.37 -18.50
N ARG A 57 6.15 6.68 -19.59
CA ARG A 57 6.23 7.23 -20.96
C ARG A 57 4.91 7.19 -21.70
N ARG A 58 3.82 6.81 -21.04
CA ARG A 58 2.48 6.67 -21.60
C ARG A 58 2.35 5.54 -22.65
N GLU A 59 3.18 4.52 -22.54
CA GLU A 59 3.03 3.29 -23.30
C GLU A 59 2.11 2.35 -22.57
N ARG A 60 1.12 1.80 -23.26
CA ARG A 60 0.15 0.88 -22.66
C ARG A 60 0.83 -0.47 -22.37
N ILE A 61 0.57 -1.01 -21.19
CA ILE A 61 1.05 -2.33 -20.78
C ILE A 61 -0.09 -3.32 -20.96
N GLY A 62 0.08 -4.26 -21.88
CA GLY A 62 -0.91 -5.29 -22.16
C GLY A 62 -2.26 -4.75 -22.64
N GLY A 63 -3.31 -5.46 -22.28
CA GLY A 63 -4.69 -5.12 -22.61
C GLY A 63 -5.39 -4.32 -21.51
N SER A 64 -6.62 -4.71 -21.24
CA SER A 64 -7.37 -4.32 -20.05
C SER A 64 -7.69 -5.57 -19.24
N TRP A 65 -7.82 -5.38 -17.94
CA TRP A 65 -8.21 -6.43 -17.00
C TRP A 65 -9.54 -6.06 -16.39
N THR A 66 -10.43 -7.03 -16.36
CA THR A 66 -11.74 -6.91 -15.71
C THR A 66 -11.66 -7.59 -14.34
N ILE A 67 -12.14 -6.93 -13.31
CA ILE A 67 -12.17 -7.46 -11.94
C ILE A 67 -13.58 -7.31 -11.40
N ASP A 68 -14.16 -8.42 -10.98
CA ASP A 68 -15.50 -8.45 -10.41
C ASP A 68 -15.56 -7.79 -9.01
N PRO A 69 -16.73 -7.34 -8.58
CA PRO A 69 -16.92 -6.74 -7.25
C PRO A 69 -16.47 -7.69 -6.13
N GLY A 70 -15.63 -7.20 -5.23
CA GLY A 70 -15.11 -7.95 -4.10
C GLY A 70 -13.90 -8.83 -4.41
N ASP A 71 -13.49 -8.94 -5.68
CA ASP A 71 -12.36 -9.75 -6.08
C ASP A 71 -11.04 -8.98 -6.04
N ALA A 72 -9.96 -9.73 -5.95
CA ALA A 72 -8.59 -9.25 -6.11
C ALA A 72 -7.85 -10.08 -7.16
N ALA A 73 -7.08 -9.43 -8.01
CA ALA A 73 -6.36 -10.09 -9.08
C ALA A 73 -4.96 -9.51 -9.29
N PHE A 74 -3.99 -10.40 -9.52
CA PHE A 74 -2.71 -10.00 -10.08
C PHE A 74 -2.87 -9.68 -11.57
N LEU A 75 -2.41 -8.50 -11.99
CA LEU A 75 -2.43 -8.17 -13.40
C LEU A 75 -1.34 -8.96 -14.14
N ALA A 76 -1.73 -9.66 -15.20
CA ALA A 76 -0.85 -10.52 -15.97
C ALA A 76 -1.01 -10.30 -17.48
N VAL A 77 0.08 -10.53 -18.22
CA VAL A 77 0.11 -10.53 -19.69
C VAL A 77 0.78 -11.83 -20.12
N ASP A 78 0.17 -12.54 -21.04
CA ASP A 78 0.67 -13.83 -21.56
C ASP A 78 1.02 -14.84 -20.43
N GLY A 79 0.21 -14.87 -19.37
CA GLY A 79 0.38 -15.76 -18.22
C GLY A 79 1.45 -15.30 -17.22
N GLY A 80 2.17 -14.22 -17.49
CA GLY A 80 3.18 -13.64 -16.59
C GLY A 80 2.65 -12.41 -15.86
N ARG A 81 2.87 -12.33 -14.53
CA ARG A 81 2.53 -11.13 -13.75
C ARG A 81 3.33 -9.94 -14.24
N ILE A 82 2.66 -8.84 -14.53
CA ILE A 82 3.35 -7.59 -14.91
C ILE A 82 4.09 -7.02 -13.70
N LYS A 83 5.29 -6.47 -13.93
CA LYS A 83 6.06 -5.77 -12.90
C LYS A 83 5.95 -4.27 -13.14
N VAL A 84 5.43 -3.57 -12.16
CA VAL A 84 5.21 -2.13 -12.20
C VAL A 84 6.20 -1.38 -11.29
N ARG A 85 6.29 -0.08 -11.49
CA ARG A 85 7.06 0.87 -10.68
C ARG A 85 6.13 1.94 -10.12
N PRO A 86 6.53 2.69 -9.06
CA PRO A 86 5.68 3.72 -8.46
C PRO A 86 5.17 4.77 -9.45
N ARG A 87 5.97 5.08 -10.49
CA ARG A 87 5.63 6.08 -11.52
C ARG A 87 4.76 5.55 -12.66
N TYR A 88 4.44 4.25 -12.67
CA TYR A 88 3.51 3.71 -13.65
C TYR A 88 2.11 4.22 -13.33
N LYS A 89 1.29 4.33 -14.37
CA LYS A 89 -0.06 4.88 -14.25
C LYS A 89 -1.08 3.79 -14.32
N ILE A 90 -2.04 3.86 -13.43
CA ILE A 90 -3.24 3.04 -13.41
C ILE A 90 -4.46 3.90 -13.75
N LYS A 91 -5.37 3.35 -14.52
CA LYS A 91 -6.67 3.94 -14.81
C LYS A 91 -7.75 2.89 -14.61
N VAL A 92 -8.84 3.27 -13.97
CA VAL A 92 -10.02 2.45 -13.75
C VAL A 92 -11.17 3.00 -14.58
N GLY A 93 -11.81 2.16 -15.37
CA GLY A 93 -12.89 2.57 -16.27
C GLY A 93 -12.45 3.57 -17.34
N ASN A 94 -13.42 4.12 -18.04
CA ASN A 94 -13.17 5.11 -19.09
C ASN A 94 -13.17 6.55 -18.58
N ASP A 95 -13.94 6.83 -17.53
CA ASP A 95 -14.24 8.18 -17.07
C ASP A 95 -13.31 8.66 -15.93
N TRP A 96 -12.61 7.73 -15.29
CA TRP A 96 -11.67 8.09 -14.22
C TRP A 96 -10.35 8.57 -14.80
N GLY A 97 -9.72 9.50 -14.09
CA GLY A 97 -8.42 10.02 -14.46
C GLY A 97 -7.30 8.98 -14.29
N TRP A 98 -6.10 9.37 -14.63
CA TRP A 98 -4.90 8.57 -14.45
C TRP A 98 -4.22 8.94 -13.15
N VAL A 99 -3.75 7.95 -12.41
CA VAL A 99 -3.01 8.17 -11.17
C VAL A 99 -1.76 7.30 -11.15
N ASN A 100 -0.70 7.77 -10.50
CA ASN A 100 0.49 6.95 -10.34
C ASN A 100 0.26 5.85 -9.31
N VAL A 101 0.78 4.65 -9.59
CA VAL A 101 0.67 3.49 -8.66
C VAL A 101 1.19 3.86 -7.27
N GLY A 102 2.30 4.57 -7.17
CA GLY A 102 2.87 4.99 -5.88
C GLY A 102 2.05 6.02 -5.11
N GLN A 103 1.01 6.62 -5.71
CA GLN A 103 0.10 7.55 -5.00
C GLN A 103 -1.10 6.85 -4.37
N VAL A 104 -1.49 5.69 -4.90
CA VAL A 104 -2.71 4.97 -4.51
C VAL A 104 -2.44 3.56 -3.99
N GLY A 105 -1.26 3.02 -4.25
CA GLY A 105 -0.85 1.71 -3.79
C GLY A 105 0.17 1.76 -2.66
N HIS A 106 0.31 0.65 -1.99
CA HIS A 106 1.40 0.41 -1.05
C HIS A 106 2.25 -0.77 -1.53
N PHE A 107 3.55 -0.68 -1.30
CA PHE A 107 4.51 -1.72 -1.66
C PHE A 107 4.87 -2.53 -0.43
N GLN A 108 4.55 -3.81 -0.43
CA GLN A 108 4.83 -4.72 0.67
C GLN A 108 5.28 -6.06 0.13
N ASP A 109 6.32 -6.64 0.72
CA ASP A 109 6.86 -7.96 0.37
C ASP A 109 7.15 -8.14 -1.14
N GLY A 110 7.56 -7.05 -1.81
CA GLY A 110 7.85 -7.04 -3.23
C GLY A 110 6.64 -6.95 -4.15
N VAL A 111 5.45 -6.68 -3.62
CA VAL A 111 4.18 -6.58 -4.35
C VAL A 111 3.55 -5.21 -4.15
N TRP A 112 3.00 -4.63 -5.20
CA TRP A 112 2.13 -3.47 -5.14
C TRP A 112 0.70 -3.90 -4.90
N TYR A 113 0.07 -3.37 -3.87
CA TYR A 113 -1.35 -3.54 -3.56
C TYR A 113 -2.08 -2.25 -3.83
N VAL A 114 -3.07 -2.29 -4.70
CA VAL A 114 -3.89 -1.12 -5.09
C VAL A 114 -5.35 -1.45 -4.90
N ASN A 115 -6.06 -0.53 -4.26
CA ASN A 115 -7.50 -0.62 -4.08
C ASN A 115 -8.20 0.32 -5.07
N VAL A 116 -9.24 -0.15 -5.74
CA VAL A 116 -10.00 0.62 -6.72
C VAL A 116 -10.59 1.90 -6.12
N ARG A 117 -11.06 1.84 -4.88
CA ARG A 117 -11.58 3.02 -4.16
C ARG A 117 -10.54 4.10 -3.96
N ASP A 118 -9.28 3.72 -3.73
CA ASP A 118 -8.20 4.71 -3.57
C ASP A 118 -7.85 5.38 -4.89
N VAL A 119 -7.94 4.65 -6.01
CA VAL A 119 -7.83 5.23 -7.37
C VAL A 119 -8.96 6.24 -7.60
N TRP A 120 -10.19 5.89 -7.24
CA TRP A 120 -11.33 6.81 -7.36
C TRP A 120 -11.12 8.09 -6.54
N ARG A 121 -10.74 7.95 -5.26
CA ARG A 121 -10.48 9.10 -4.38
C ARG A 121 -9.39 10.02 -4.94
N ALA A 122 -8.30 9.45 -5.46
CA ALA A 122 -7.20 10.22 -6.00
C ALA A 122 -7.57 10.97 -7.29
N THR A 123 -8.45 10.39 -8.13
CA THR A 123 -8.86 10.98 -9.40
C THR A 123 -10.03 11.97 -9.27
N HIS A 124 -10.75 11.96 -8.15
CA HIS A 124 -11.92 12.84 -7.91
C HIS A 124 -11.68 13.84 -6.77
N ARG A 125 -10.46 13.93 -6.25
CA ARG A 125 -10.13 14.82 -5.13
C ARG A 125 -10.45 16.29 -5.44
N ASP A 126 -10.11 16.75 -6.63
CA ASP A 126 -10.36 18.13 -7.05
C ASP A 126 -11.87 18.44 -7.13
N ARG A 127 -12.70 17.44 -7.48
CA ARG A 127 -14.17 17.63 -7.47
C ARG A 127 -14.72 17.73 -6.05
N ALA A 128 -14.18 16.95 -5.12
CA ALA A 128 -14.64 16.99 -3.73
C ALA A 128 -14.33 18.32 -3.04
N ASP A 129 -13.22 18.94 -3.39
CA ASP A 129 -12.83 20.25 -2.86
C ASP A 129 -13.70 21.37 -3.48
N HIS A 130 -14.05 21.28 -4.77
CA HIS A 130 -14.94 22.24 -5.40
C HIS A 130 -16.37 22.23 -4.82
N TRP A 131 -16.88 21.05 -4.43
CA TRP A 131 -18.18 20.96 -3.75
C TRP A 131 -18.19 21.46 -2.30
N ARG A 132 -17.03 21.62 -1.67
CA ARG A 132 -16.92 22.24 -0.33
C ARG A 132 -16.98 23.77 -0.42
N ASP A 133 -16.26 24.34 -1.36
CA ASP A 133 -16.24 25.81 -1.56
C ASP A 133 -17.63 26.35 -1.92
N ASP A 134 -18.40 25.62 -2.73
CA ASP A 134 -19.76 26.01 -3.09
C ASP A 134 -20.75 25.94 -1.92
N ARG A 135 -20.44 25.18 -0.87
CA ARG A 135 -21.32 25.05 0.30
C ARG A 135 -21.09 26.16 1.34
N ASP A 136 -19.89 26.67 1.43
CA ASP A 136 -19.52 27.76 2.35
C ASP A 136 -19.94 29.14 1.78
N GLY A 137 -20.32 29.22 0.50
CA GLY A 137 -20.84 30.42 -0.15
C GLY A 137 -22.36 30.59 -0.09
N GLN A 138 -23.11 29.65 0.50
CA GLN A 138 -24.57 29.63 0.48
C GLN A 138 -25.23 30.11 1.79
N ASP A 139 -24.54 30.98 2.55
CA ASP A 139 -25.14 31.71 3.70
C ASP A 139 -25.87 33.00 3.28
N ASP A 140 -25.97 33.28 1.98
CA ASP A 140 -26.87 34.32 1.47
C ASP A 140 -28.32 33.79 1.44
N VAL A 141 -28.92 33.64 2.63
CA VAL A 141 -30.37 33.52 2.74
C VAL A 141 -30.93 34.86 2.32
N PRO A 142 -31.68 34.94 1.20
CA PRO A 142 -32.25 36.20 0.73
C PRO A 142 -33.09 36.86 1.81
N ASP A 143 -32.94 38.17 2.04
CA ASP A 143 -33.59 38.92 3.10
C ASP A 143 -35.12 38.87 3.10
N TYR A 144 -35.73 38.34 2.03
CA TYR A 144 -37.19 38.19 1.92
C TYR A 144 -37.72 36.93 2.62
N LEU A 145 -36.83 36.09 3.22
CA LEU A 145 -37.21 34.90 4.00
C LEU A 145 -36.97 35.08 5.51
N ARG A 146 -36.66 36.29 5.98
CA ARG A 146 -36.56 36.63 7.41
C ARG A 146 -37.83 37.21 7.96
#